data_36070a3d74a96581551ebe15578b4f7e
#
_entry.id   36070a3d74a96581551ebe15578b4f7e
#
_cell.length_a   1.000
_cell.length_b   1.000
_cell.length_c   1.000
_cell.angle_alpha   90.00
_cell.angle_beta   90.00
_cell.angle_gamma   90.00
#
_symmetry.space_group_name_H-M   'P 1'
#
loop_
_entity.id
_entity.type
_entity.pdbx_description
1 polymer ?
#
loop_
_entity_poly.entity_id
_entity_poly.type
_entity_poly.pdbx_seq_one_letter_code
_entity_poly.pdbx_strand_id
1 'polypeptide(L)'
;MFSTEMGSTSDGAMKIYLRPETAQGIFVNYLNVQKTGRMKIPFGIAQIGKAFRNEIVARQFIFRMREFEQMEMQFFVKPGTEIDWFKKWKEIRLKWHKALGFGDASYRYHDHDKLAHYANAATDIEFLMPFGFKEVEGIHSRTNFDLSQHEKFSGKSIKYFDPELNESYTPYVIETSIGVDRMFLSIMSTSYCEEQLENGESRVVLKLPAALNPNGIRNSISVAAFA
;
A
#
# COMPACT_ATOMS: atom_id res chain seq x y z
N MET A 1 -0.13 2.02 -19.34
CA MET A 1 -1.40 1.89 -18.59
C MET A 1 -2.42 1.18 -19.47
N PHE A 2 -3.35 0.44 -18.87
CA PHE A 2 -4.53 -0.05 -19.60
C PHE A 2 -5.44 1.12 -19.98
N SER A 3 -5.98 1.07 -21.18
CA SER A 3 -6.92 2.08 -21.66
C SER A 3 -8.09 1.42 -22.37
N THR A 4 -9.24 2.09 -22.39
CA THR A 4 -10.41 1.74 -23.16
C THR A 4 -11.00 3.01 -23.77
N GLU A 5 -11.97 2.86 -24.67
CA GLU A 5 -12.68 3.96 -25.28
C GLU A 5 -14.11 4.00 -24.77
N MET A 6 -14.59 5.18 -24.45
CA MET A 6 -15.95 5.42 -23.99
C MET A 6 -16.65 6.38 -24.97
N GLY A 7 -17.79 5.96 -25.50
CA GLY A 7 -18.59 6.70 -26.46
C GLY A 7 -19.34 5.75 -27.39
N SER A 8 -20.41 6.24 -28.02
CA SER A 8 -21.31 5.44 -28.88
C SER A 8 -20.89 5.40 -30.35
N THR A 9 -19.93 6.24 -30.76
CA THR A 9 -19.45 6.35 -32.15
C THR A 9 -17.95 6.53 -32.20
N SER A 10 -17.31 6.04 -33.27
CA SER A 10 -15.87 6.17 -33.50
C SER A 10 -15.36 7.62 -33.52
N ASP A 11 -16.21 8.56 -33.91
CA ASP A 11 -15.84 9.97 -34.05
C ASP A 11 -15.97 10.80 -32.77
N GLY A 12 -16.53 10.20 -31.70
CA GLY A 12 -16.70 10.84 -30.38
C GLY A 12 -16.20 10.02 -29.23
N ALA A 13 -15.43 8.95 -29.48
CA ALA A 13 -14.91 8.11 -28.44
C ALA A 13 -13.82 8.82 -27.61
N MET A 14 -14.01 8.88 -26.31
CA MET A 14 -13.02 9.41 -25.38
C MET A 14 -12.17 8.28 -24.82
N LYS A 15 -10.83 8.38 -24.98
CA LYS A 15 -9.91 7.42 -24.40
C LYS A 15 -9.82 7.62 -22.88
N ILE A 16 -10.13 6.59 -22.13
CA ILE A 16 -10.00 6.56 -20.67
C ILE A 16 -8.98 5.52 -20.24
N TYR A 17 -8.42 5.71 -19.04
CA TYR A 17 -7.37 4.84 -18.49
C TYR A 17 -7.81 4.22 -17.18
N LEU A 18 -7.45 2.94 -16.98
CA LEU A 18 -7.56 2.31 -15.69
C LEU A 18 -6.43 2.81 -14.79
N ARG A 19 -6.75 3.11 -13.53
CA ARG A 19 -5.78 3.65 -12.58
C ARG A 19 -4.66 2.64 -12.28
N PRO A 20 -3.37 3.04 -12.33
CA PRO A 20 -2.24 2.17 -11.99
C PRO A 20 -1.94 2.11 -10.49
N GLU A 21 -2.60 2.98 -9.70
CA GLU A 21 -2.45 3.13 -8.25
C GLU A 21 -3.72 3.75 -7.65
N THR A 22 -3.88 3.67 -6.34
CA THR A 22 -5.02 4.29 -5.64
C THR A 22 -4.71 5.71 -5.15
N ALA A 23 -3.44 6.13 -5.13
CA ALA A 23 -2.97 7.41 -4.61
C ALA A 23 -3.68 8.63 -5.23
N GLN A 24 -3.86 8.65 -6.55
CA GLN A 24 -4.42 9.81 -7.24
C GLN A 24 -5.87 10.10 -6.82
N GLY A 25 -6.65 9.05 -6.51
CA GLY A 25 -8.00 9.21 -5.95
C GLY A 25 -7.99 9.87 -4.58
N ILE A 26 -6.96 9.64 -3.77
CA ILE A 26 -6.77 10.28 -2.46
C ILE A 26 -6.46 11.77 -2.66
N PHE A 27 -5.54 12.11 -3.57
CA PHE A 27 -5.18 13.52 -3.84
C PHE A 27 -6.35 14.34 -4.37
N VAL A 28 -7.17 13.77 -5.26
CA VAL A 28 -8.42 14.43 -5.75
C VAL A 28 -9.36 14.76 -4.60
N ASN A 29 -9.45 13.89 -3.59
CA ASN A 29 -10.32 14.07 -2.43
C ASN A 29 -9.71 14.86 -1.27
N TYR A 30 -8.44 15.25 -1.35
CA TYR A 30 -7.72 15.92 -0.26
C TYR A 30 -8.50 17.13 0.30
N LEU A 31 -8.86 18.10 -0.56
CA LEU A 31 -9.58 19.29 -0.12
C LEU A 31 -10.96 18.99 0.48
N ASN A 32 -11.66 18.01 -0.08
CA ASN A 32 -12.96 17.59 0.41
C ASN A 32 -12.84 17.04 1.83
N VAL A 33 -11.93 16.10 2.05
CA VAL A 33 -11.69 15.50 3.39
C VAL A 33 -11.19 16.54 4.37
N GLN A 34 -10.20 17.36 3.97
CA GLN A 34 -9.62 18.39 4.85
C GLN A 34 -10.67 19.39 5.33
N LYS A 35 -11.54 19.90 4.42
CA LYS A 35 -12.55 20.90 4.76
C LYS A 35 -13.74 20.30 5.52
N THR A 36 -14.30 19.19 5.01
CA THR A 36 -15.48 18.55 5.61
C THR A 36 -15.17 17.97 6.99
N GLY A 37 -13.99 17.32 7.11
CA GLY A 37 -13.52 16.77 8.38
C GLY A 37 -12.86 17.80 9.31
N ARG A 38 -12.69 19.05 8.86
CA ARG A 38 -11.94 20.09 9.59
C ARG A 38 -10.57 19.60 10.04
N MET A 39 -9.91 18.83 9.17
CA MET A 39 -8.65 18.17 9.49
C MET A 39 -7.52 19.19 9.61
N LYS A 40 -6.73 19.03 10.67
CA LYS A 40 -5.47 19.77 10.86
C LYS A 40 -4.28 18.91 10.43
N ILE A 41 -3.27 19.52 9.85
CA ILE A 41 -2.01 18.84 9.55
C ILE A 41 -1.23 18.59 10.87
N PRO A 42 -0.66 17.38 11.09
CA PRO A 42 -0.63 16.24 10.16
C PRO A 42 -1.89 15.36 10.20
N PHE A 43 -2.34 14.86 9.04
CA PHE A 43 -3.39 13.85 8.96
C PHE A 43 -3.20 12.95 7.74
N GLY A 44 -3.83 11.77 7.74
CA GLY A 44 -3.76 10.82 6.64
C GLY A 44 -5.13 10.49 6.04
N ILE A 45 -5.12 10.12 4.77
CA ILE A 45 -6.27 9.54 4.06
C ILE A 45 -5.81 8.19 3.54
N ALA A 46 -6.57 7.13 3.87
CA ALA A 46 -6.29 5.78 3.41
C ALA A 46 -7.40 5.28 2.49
N GLN A 47 -7.04 4.44 1.53
CA GLN A 47 -7.94 3.81 0.59
C GLN A 47 -7.48 2.37 0.30
N ILE A 48 -8.43 1.46 0.17
CA ILE A 48 -8.22 0.12 -0.39
C ILE A 48 -9.00 0.04 -1.69
N GLY A 49 -8.38 -0.50 -2.74
CA GLY A 49 -9.07 -0.65 -4.00
C GLY A 49 -8.22 -1.25 -5.11
N LYS A 50 -8.86 -1.53 -6.23
CA LYS A 50 -8.22 -2.10 -7.41
C LYS A 50 -7.27 -1.12 -8.07
N ALA A 51 -6.13 -1.66 -8.52
CA ALA A 51 -5.17 -0.99 -9.39
C ALA A 51 -4.82 -1.90 -10.57
N PHE A 52 -4.38 -1.30 -11.68
CA PHE A 52 -4.19 -2.01 -12.95
C PHE A 52 -2.86 -1.59 -13.58
N ARG A 53 -1.97 -2.56 -13.78
CA ARG A 53 -0.68 -2.33 -14.43
C ARG A 53 -0.52 -3.27 -15.62
N ASN A 54 -0.12 -2.73 -16.77
CA ASN A 54 0.10 -3.53 -17.97
C ASN A 54 1.47 -4.25 -17.87
N GLU A 55 1.55 -5.21 -16.96
CA GLU A 55 2.72 -6.05 -16.78
C GLU A 55 2.94 -6.92 -18.01
N ILE A 56 4.18 -6.94 -18.53
CA ILE A 56 4.54 -7.76 -19.68
C ILE A 56 4.36 -9.24 -19.34
N VAL A 57 4.84 -9.66 -18.15
CA VAL A 57 4.73 -11.02 -17.64
C VAL A 57 4.15 -11.02 -16.24
N ALA A 58 2.95 -11.57 -16.09
CA ALA A 58 2.42 -11.97 -14.79
C ALA A 58 3.18 -13.21 -14.31
N ARG A 59 3.61 -13.25 -13.04
CA ARG A 59 4.42 -14.36 -12.52
C ARG A 59 4.32 -14.49 -11.01
N GLN A 60 4.78 -15.63 -10.49
CA GLN A 60 4.81 -15.93 -9.07
C GLN A 60 3.41 -15.87 -8.44
N PHE A 61 2.46 -16.55 -9.11
CA PHE A 61 1.05 -16.62 -8.72
C PHE A 61 0.47 -15.20 -8.56
N ILE A 62 -0.09 -14.85 -7.40
CA ILE A 62 -0.68 -13.52 -7.14
C ILE A 62 0.34 -12.44 -6.78
N PHE A 63 1.65 -12.74 -6.80
CA PHE A 63 2.68 -11.76 -6.46
C PHE A 63 2.78 -10.64 -7.51
N ARG A 64 2.62 -10.97 -8.81
CA ARG A 64 2.66 -10.02 -9.91
C ARG A 64 1.52 -10.29 -10.90
N MET A 65 0.51 -9.46 -10.81
CA MET A 65 -0.71 -9.52 -11.63
C MET A 65 -0.93 -8.20 -12.37
N ARG A 66 -1.81 -8.22 -13.36
CA ARG A 66 -2.23 -7.02 -14.10
C ARG A 66 -3.36 -6.26 -13.41
N GLU A 67 -4.19 -6.96 -12.67
CA GLU A 67 -5.22 -6.43 -11.77
C GLU A 67 -4.93 -6.91 -10.36
N PHE A 68 -4.84 -6.01 -9.40
CA PHE A 68 -4.50 -6.31 -8.01
C PHE A 68 -5.14 -5.29 -7.08
N GLU A 69 -5.11 -5.56 -5.78
CA GLU A 69 -5.58 -4.64 -4.76
C GLU A 69 -4.42 -3.95 -4.06
N GLN A 70 -4.54 -2.63 -3.92
CA GLN A 70 -3.65 -1.81 -3.10
C GLN A 70 -4.38 -1.28 -1.87
N MET A 71 -3.63 -1.20 -0.78
CA MET A 71 -4.01 -0.48 0.43
C MET A 71 -2.99 0.63 0.61
N GLU A 72 -3.40 1.86 0.35
CA GLU A 72 -2.54 3.04 0.38
C GLU A 72 -3.03 4.06 1.40
N MET A 73 -2.07 4.72 2.03
CA MET A 73 -2.28 5.91 2.86
C MET A 73 -1.39 7.04 2.35
N GLN A 74 -1.98 8.22 2.20
CA GLN A 74 -1.25 9.46 1.95
C GLN A 74 -1.35 10.33 3.21
N PHE A 75 -0.23 10.52 3.88
CA PHE A 75 -0.13 11.27 5.12
C PHE A 75 0.45 12.65 4.86
N PHE A 76 -0.36 13.67 5.10
CA PHE A 76 -0.06 15.07 4.78
C PHE A 76 0.65 15.74 5.95
N VAL A 77 1.80 16.35 5.68
CA VAL A 77 2.67 16.96 6.69
C VAL A 77 3.11 18.37 6.29
N LYS A 78 3.56 19.15 7.26
CA LYS A 78 4.17 20.45 6.99
C LYS A 78 5.48 20.28 6.23
N PRO A 79 5.76 21.08 5.17
CA PRO A 79 7.05 21.10 4.50
C PRO A 79 8.20 21.31 5.48
N GLY A 80 9.31 20.58 5.27
CA GLY A 80 10.48 20.59 6.16
C GLY A 80 10.39 19.59 7.33
N THR A 81 9.25 18.92 7.54
CA THR A 81 9.10 17.86 8.57
C THR A 81 8.99 16.48 7.96
N GLU A 82 8.99 16.35 6.64
CA GLU A 82 8.71 15.12 5.91
C GLU A 82 9.72 14.00 6.19
N ILE A 83 11.00 14.33 6.38
CA ILE A 83 12.04 13.31 6.62
C ILE A 83 11.87 12.68 8.00
N ASP A 84 11.48 13.45 9.01
CA ASP A 84 11.22 12.91 10.33
C ASP A 84 9.95 12.05 10.35
N TRP A 85 8.91 12.47 9.62
CA TRP A 85 7.71 11.67 9.43
C TRP A 85 7.96 10.40 8.61
N PHE A 86 8.82 10.46 7.58
CA PHE A 86 9.24 9.29 6.82
C PHE A 86 9.91 8.26 7.73
N LYS A 87 10.89 8.66 8.56
CA LYS A 87 11.56 7.77 9.51
C LYS A 87 10.56 7.15 10.49
N LYS A 88 9.66 7.97 11.04
CA LYS A 88 8.64 7.51 11.97
C LYS A 88 7.69 6.49 11.33
N TRP A 89 7.21 6.75 10.10
CA TRP A 89 6.35 5.80 9.38
C TRP A 89 7.10 4.53 9.01
N LYS A 90 8.36 4.60 8.62
CA LYS A 90 9.22 3.44 8.37
C LYS A 90 9.22 2.49 9.60
N GLU A 91 9.45 3.03 10.79
CA GLU A 91 9.44 2.26 12.04
C GLU A 91 8.06 1.70 12.39
N ILE A 92 7.01 2.53 12.32
CA ILE A 92 5.63 2.13 12.63
C ILE A 92 5.18 0.98 11.71
N ARG A 93 5.47 1.09 10.41
CA ARG A 93 5.04 0.08 9.44
C ARG A 93 5.77 -1.24 9.64
N LEU A 94 7.09 -1.23 9.85
CA LEU A 94 7.83 -2.45 10.16
C LEU A 94 7.35 -3.10 11.47
N LYS A 95 7.08 -2.29 12.50
CA LYS A 95 6.52 -2.78 13.77
C LYS A 95 5.16 -3.46 13.55
N TRP A 96 4.31 -2.87 12.71
CA TRP A 96 3.01 -3.44 12.36
C TRP A 96 3.17 -4.80 11.65
N HIS A 97 4.07 -4.91 10.66
CA HIS A 97 4.36 -6.17 9.98
C HIS A 97 4.86 -7.26 10.96
N LYS A 98 5.78 -6.91 11.84
CA LYS A 98 6.29 -7.84 12.86
C LYS A 98 5.21 -8.29 13.85
N ALA A 99 4.25 -7.44 14.17
CA ALA A 99 3.12 -7.78 15.03
C ALA A 99 2.19 -8.84 14.42
N LEU A 100 2.29 -9.13 13.11
CA LEU A 100 1.59 -10.26 12.49
C LEU A 100 2.13 -11.62 12.94
N GLY A 101 3.32 -11.68 13.58
CA GLY A 101 3.82 -12.87 14.24
C GLY A 101 4.61 -13.86 13.37
N PHE A 102 5.09 -13.44 12.18
CA PHE A 102 5.89 -14.29 11.28
C PHE A 102 7.40 -14.30 11.54
N GLY A 103 7.82 -13.72 12.66
CA GLY A 103 9.22 -13.62 13.08
C GLY A 103 9.97 -12.45 12.47
N ASP A 104 10.89 -11.90 13.26
CA ASP A 104 11.63 -10.68 12.90
C ASP A 104 12.55 -10.87 11.69
N ALA A 105 13.12 -12.06 11.52
CA ALA A 105 14.01 -12.40 10.41
C ALA A 105 13.29 -12.48 9.05
N SER A 106 11.95 -12.53 9.06
CA SER A 106 11.16 -12.56 7.82
C SER A 106 11.05 -11.20 7.12
N TYR A 107 11.46 -10.12 7.77
CA TYR A 107 11.35 -8.77 7.26
C TYR A 107 12.70 -8.06 7.21
N ARG A 108 12.88 -7.23 6.18
CA ARG A 108 14.00 -6.30 6.11
C ARG A 108 13.61 -5.02 5.39
N TYR A 109 14.39 -3.96 5.58
CA TYR A 109 14.31 -2.76 4.74
C TYR A 109 15.15 -2.92 3.48
N HIS A 110 14.67 -2.30 2.42
CA HIS A 110 15.42 -2.08 1.18
C HIS A 110 15.31 -0.59 0.85
N ASP A 111 16.33 0.19 1.23
CA ASP A 111 16.38 1.62 0.93
C ASP A 111 16.74 1.81 -0.55
N HIS A 112 16.10 2.78 -1.22
CA HIS A 112 16.29 3.00 -2.65
C HIS A 112 17.47 3.94 -2.91
N ASP A 113 18.46 3.49 -3.66
CA ASP A 113 19.58 4.30 -4.14
C ASP A 113 19.14 5.29 -5.22
N LYS A 114 18.14 4.91 -6.03
CA LYS A 114 17.60 5.75 -7.12
C LYS A 114 16.14 6.08 -6.83
N LEU A 115 15.92 7.35 -6.49
CA LEU A 115 14.60 7.86 -6.16
C LEU A 115 13.78 8.17 -7.42
N ALA A 116 12.45 8.04 -7.32
CA ALA A 116 11.53 8.58 -8.31
C ALA A 116 11.57 10.13 -8.29
N HIS A 117 11.23 10.74 -9.41
CA HIS A 117 11.31 12.20 -9.58
C HIS A 117 10.45 13.02 -8.60
N TYR A 118 9.45 12.39 -7.98
CA TYR A 118 8.54 13.00 -7.01
C TYR A 118 8.97 12.75 -5.55
N ALA A 119 9.99 11.93 -5.32
CA ALA A 119 10.35 11.50 -3.98
C ALA A 119 11.74 12.06 -3.57
N ASN A 120 11.89 12.42 -2.29
CA ASN A 120 13.17 12.76 -1.68
C ASN A 120 13.66 11.70 -0.67
N ALA A 121 12.84 10.68 -0.37
CA ALA A 121 13.23 9.47 0.36
C ALA A 121 12.29 8.31 -0.02
N ALA A 122 12.81 7.10 -0.09
CA ALA A 122 12.05 5.90 -0.38
C ALA A 122 12.69 4.66 0.26
N THR A 123 11.87 3.75 0.75
CA THR A 123 12.26 2.43 1.25
C THR A 123 11.15 1.43 1.03
N ASP A 124 11.51 0.18 0.79
CA ASP A 124 10.57 -0.93 0.81
C ASP A 124 10.71 -1.72 2.12
N ILE A 125 9.61 -2.27 2.60
CA ILE A 125 9.62 -3.40 3.52
C ILE A 125 9.51 -4.64 2.66
N GLU A 126 10.55 -5.47 2.68
CA GLU A 126 10.58 -6.76 2.02
C GLU A 126 10.24 -7.87 3.00
N PHE A 127 9.53 -8.87 2.50
CA PHE A 127 9.22 -10.11 3.20
C PHE A 127 9.91 -11.30 2.54
N LEU A 128 10.34 -12.27 3.36
CA LEU A 128 10.97 -13.52 2.89
C LEU A 128 9.91 -14.47 2.33
N MET A 129 9.65 -14.33 1.04
CA MET A 129 8.80 -15.24 0.26
C MET A 129 9.51 -16.57 -0.02
N PRO A 130 8.81 -17.64 -0.44
CA PRO A 130 9.46 -18.89 -0.88
C PRO A 130 10.50 -18.72 -2.00
N PHE A 131 10.43 -17.61 -2.74
CA PHE A 131 11.34 -17.24 -3.83
C PHE A 131 12.27 -16.06 -3.47
N GLY A 132 12.55 -15.86 -2.18
CA GLY A 132 13.46 -14.85 -1.63
C GLY A 132 12.76 -13.58 -1.17
N PHE A 133 13.55 -12.64 -0.66
CA PHE A 133 13.02 -11.35 -0.20
C PHE A 133 12.39 -10.57 -1.33
N LYS A 134 11.17 -10.08 -1.08
CA LYS A 134 10.38 -9.28 -2.04
C LYS A 134 9.58 -8.22 -1.32
N GLU A 135 9.43 -7.09 -1.98
CA GLU A 135 8.63 -5.95 -1.55
C GLU A 135 7.18 -6.36 -1.25
N VAL A 136 6.71 -6.02 -0.05
CA VAL A 136 5.31 -6.13 0.36
C VAL A 136 4.69 -4.77 0.65
N GLU A 137 5.51 -3.79 1.03
CA GLU A 137 5.08 -2.41 1.27
C GLU A 137 6.15 -1.42 0.83
N GLY A 138 5.78 -0.39 0.09
CA GLY A 138 6.61 0.78 -0.20
C GLY A 138 6.28 1.94 0.74
N ILE A 139 7.31 2.68 1.17
CA ILE A 139 7.18 3.90 1.97
C ILE A 139 7.97 5.00 1.27
N HIS A 140 7.29 6.12 0.94
CA HIS A 140 7.88 7.20 0.15
C HIS A 140 7.61 8.56 0.77
N SER A 141 8.60 9.43 0.76
CA SER A 141 8.39 10.87 0.93
C SER A 141 8.24 11.51 -0.44
N ARG A 142 7.00 11.81 -0.84
CA ARG A 142 6.60 12.26 -2.19
C ARG A 142 6.72 13.77 -2.38
N THR A 143 7.17 14.50 -1.38
CA THR A 143 7.16 15.97 -1.37
C THR A 143 5.75 16.55 -1.60
N ASN A 144 5.63 17.71 -2.23
CA ASN A 144 4.33 18.28 -2.65
C ASN A 144 4.02 18.03 -4.14
N PHE A 145 4.75 17.14 -4.79
CA PHE A 145 4.69 16.98 -6.24
C PHE A 145 3.26 16.74 -6.74
N ASP A 146 2.58 15.72 -6.19
CA ASP A 146 1.24 15.34 -6.65
C ASP A 146 0.23 16.46 -6.43
N LEU A 147 0.16 17.03 -5.23
CA LEU A 147 -0.76 18.14 -4.94
C LEU A 147 -0.50 19.36 -5.82
N SER A 148 0.76 19.67 -6.10
CA SER A 148 1.14 20.77 -7.02
C SER A 148 0.69 20.49 -8.45
N GLN A 149 0.77 19.25 -8.94
CA GLN A 149 0.24 18.88 -10.24
C GLN A 149 -1.30 19.00 -10.28
N HIS A 150 -1.99 18.50 -9.25
CA HIS A 150 -3.44 18.66 -9.13
C HIS A 150 -3.86 20.13 -9.08
N GLU A 151 -3.16 20.99 -8.35
CA GLU A 151 -3.40 22.43 -8.32
C GLU A 151 -3.23 23.05 -9.72
N LYS A 152 -2.12 22.75 -10.39
CA LYS A 152 -1.80 23.26 -11.72
C LYS A 152 -2.85 22.89 -12.76
N PHE A 153 -3.28 21.63 -12.82
CA PHE A 153 -4.20 21.16 -13.85
C PHE A 153 -5.67 21.43 -13.53
N SER A 154 -6.05 21.53 -12.27
CA SER A 154 -7.43 21.87 -11.89
C SER A 154 -7.69 23.37 -11.81
N GLY A 155 -6.64 24.21 -11.72
CA GLY A 155 -6.74 25.65 -11.45
C GLY A 155 -7.28 25.99 -10.07
N LYS A 156 -7.40 24.99 -9.16
CA LYS A 156 -7.92 25.18 -7.80
C LYS A 156 -6.77 25.15 -6.80
N SER A 157 -6.67 26.14 -5.91
CA SER A 157 -5.68 26.13 -4.84
C SER A 157 -5.91 24.97 -3.90
N ILE A 158 -4.84 24.20 -3.64
CA ILE A 158 -4.80 23.02 -2.77
C ILE A 158 -4.02 23.32 -1.47
N LYS A 159 -3.70 24.59 -1.23
CA LYS A 159 -2.96 25.00 -0.04
C LYS A 159 -3.77 24.77 1.24
N TYR A 160 -3.07 24.35 2.27
CA TYR A 160 -3.55 24.33 3.65
C TYR A 160 -3.23 25.67 4.31
N PHE A 161 -4.20 26.29 4.94
CA PHE A 161 -3.98 27.44 5.81
C PHE A 161 -3.74 26.95 7.23
N ASP A 162 -2.57 27.23 7.78
CA ASP A 162 -2.20 26.91 9.15
C ASP A 162 -2.53 28.10 10.06
N PRO A 163 -3.56 27.99 10.92
CA PRO A 163 -3.96 29.10 11.76
C PRO A 163 -2.97 29.40 12.91
N GLU A 164 -2.14 28.41 13.29
CA GLU A 164 -1.14 28.60 14.35
C GLU A 164 0.06 29.38 13.86
N LEU A 165 0.41 29.21 12.57
CA LEU A 165 1.53 29.90 11.93
C LEU A 165 1.10 31.14 11.15
N ASN A 166 -0.22 31.27 10.91
CA ASN A 166 -0.80 32.30 10.04
C ASN A 166 -0.18 32.30 8.62
N GLU A 167 0.08 31.11 8.06
CA GLU A 167 0.65 30.93 6.74
C GLU A 167 -0.08 29.85 5.93
N SER A 168 0.06 29.91 4.60
CA SER A 168 -0.50 28.91 3.69
C SER A 168 0.61 28.19 2.95
N TYR A 169 0.54 26.85 2.90
CA TYR A 169 1.50 26.03 2.18
C TYR A 169 0.82 24.83 1.51
N THR A 170 1.45 24.28 0.47
CA THR A 170 1.06 22.99 -0.08
C THR A 170 1.72 21.90 0.76
N PRO A 171 0.95 20.99 1.39
CA PRO A 171 1.52 19.95 2.24
C PRO A 171 2.48 19.03 1.50
N TYR A 172 3.47 18.50 2.21
CA TYR A 172 4.25 17.37 1.76
C TYR A 172 3.56 16.07 2.14
N VAL A 173 3.89 14.98 1.44
CA VAL A 173 3.17 13.72 1.55
C VAL A 173 4.12 12.59 1.89
N ILE A 174 3.76 11.82 2.92
CA ILE A 174 4.37 10.51 3.19
C ILE A 174 3.37 9.45 2.75
N GLU A 175 3.78 8.61 1.83
CA GLU A 175 2.99 7.48 1.34
C GLU A 175 3.39 6.20 2.04
N THR A 176 2.40 5.36 2.35
CA THR A 176 2.60 3.93 2.60
C THR A 176 1.68 3.14 1.68
N SER A 177 2.23 2.18 0.95
CA SER A 177 1.50 1.42 -0.07
C SER A 177 1.77 -0.07 0.06
N ILE A 178 0.72 -0.84 0.33
CA ILE A 178 0.76 -2.29 0.48
C ILE A 178 0.04 -2.96 -0.71
N GLY A 179 0.67 -3.98 -1.28
CA GLY A 179 0.00 -4.93 -2.15
C GLY A 179 -0.80 -5.93 -1.31
N VAL A 180 -2.14 -5.86 -1.32
CA VAL A 180 -3.00 -6.73 -0.51
C VAL A 180 -2.82 -8.19 -0.90
N ASP A 181 -2.73 -8.49 -2.20
CA ASP A 181 -2.48 -9.84 -2.72
C ASP A 181 -1.11 -10.39 -2.28
N ARG A 182 -0.07 -9.53 -2.24
CA ARG A 182 1.26 -9.91 -1.72
C ARG A 182 1.23 -10.20 -0.23
N MET A 183 0.48 -9.42 0.55
CA MET A 183 0.27 -9.69 1.98
C MET A 183 -0.46 -11.03 2.19
N PHE A 184 -1.52 -11.28 1.42
CA PHE A 184 -2.22 -12.56 1.47
C PHE A 184 -1.27 -13.73 1.16
N LEU A 185 -0.46 -13.61 0.09
CA LEU A 185 0.52 -14.64 -0.27
C LEU A 185 1.55 -14.87 0.83
N SER A 186 2.05 -13.80 1.48
CA SER A 186 2.99 -13.87 2.60
C SER A 186 2.38 -14.66 3.77
N ILE A 187 1.15 -14.32 4.14
CA ILE A 187 0.41 -14.96 5.24
C ILE A 187 0.20 -16.45 4.95
N MET A 188 -0.32 -16.76 3.77
CA MET A 188 -0.65 -18.13 3.40
C MET A 188 0.60 -19.01 3.28
N SER A 189 1.65 -18.52 2.62
CA SER A 189 2.88 -19.30 2.43
C SER A 189 3.63 -19.57 3.74
N THR A 190 3.56 -18.66 4.70
CA THR A 190 4.22 -18.82 6.01
C THR A 190 3.38 -19.67 6.96
N SER A 191 2.05 -19.61 6.84
CA SER A 191 1.15 -20.36 7.71
C SER A 191 0.94 -21.81 7.25
N TYR A 192 1.27 -22.14 5.99
CA TYR A 192 1.20 -23.50 5.48
C TYR A 192 2.19 -24.41 6.22
N CYS A 193 1.71 -25.53 6.75
CA CYS A 193 2.51 -26.51 7.46
C CYS A 193 2.00 -27.93 7.20
N GLU A 194 2.91 -28.85 6.95
CA GLU A 194 2.64 -30.28 6.90
C GLU A 194 3.02 -30.93 8.23
N GLU A 195 2.08 -31.63 8.85
CA GLU A 195 2.30 -32.33 10.12
C GLU A 195 2.20 -33.83 9.91
N GLN A 196 3.13 -34.57 10.51
CA GLN A 196 3.05 -36.02 10.58
C GLN A 196 2.22 -36.44 11.80
N LEU A 197 1.27 -37.32 11.59
CA LEU A 197 0.43 -37.89 12.63
C LEU A 197 1.10 -39.16 13.21
N GLU A 198 0.69 -39.55 14.42
CA GLU A 198 1.24 -40.74 15.11
C GLU A 198 0.97 -42.04 14.33
N ASN A 199 -0.07 -42.09 13.53
CA ASN A 199 -0.42 -43.24 12.67
C ASN A 199 0.38 -43.31 11.37
N GLY A 200 1.34 -42.36 11.15
CA GLY A 200 2.16 -42.29 9.95
C GLY A 200 1.55 -41.52 8.77
N GLU A 201 0.31 -41.04 8.92
CA GLU A 201 -0.31 -40.18 7.91
C GLU A 201 0.21 -38.74 8.03
N SER A 202 0.11 -37.97 6.93
CA SER A 202 0.39 -36.53 6.93
C SER A 202 -0.91 -35.75 6.80
N ARG A 203 -0.94 -34.56 7.43
CA ARG A 203 -2.01 -33.60 7.20
C ARG A 203 -1.45 -32.23 6.92
N VAL A 204 -2.16 -31.44 6.12
CA VAL A 204 -1.91 -30.04 5.90
C VAL A 204 -2.69 -29.20 6.91
N VAL A 205 -2.00 -28.28 7.56
CA VAL A 205 -2.62 -27.32 8.50
C VAL A 205 -2.20 -25.90 8.13
N LEU A 206 -3.07 -24.95 8.42
CA LEU A 206 -2.78 -23.53 8.26
C LEU A 206 -2.59 -22.90 9.65
N LYS A 207 -1.34 -22.66 10.04
CA LYS A 207 -0.95 -22.07 11.34
C LYS A 207 -1.01 -20.55 11.29
N LEU A 208 -2.23 -20.00 11.24
CA LEU A 208 -2.41 -18.55 11.25
C LEU A 208 -2.05 -17.97 12.62
N PRO A 209 -1.35 -16.82 12.66
CA PRO A 209 -1.19 -16.05 13.90
C PRO A 209 -2.54 -15.70 14.53
N ALA A 210 -2.58 -15.63 15.85
CA ALA A 210 -3.81 -15.36 16.59
C ALA A 210 -4.52 -14.06 16.16
N ALA A 211 -3.73 -13.03 15.82
CA ALA A 211 -4.24 -11.75 15.32
C ALA A 211 -5.01 -11.85 13.98
N LEU A 212 -4.75 -12.90 13.19
CA LEU A 212 -5.39 -13.14 11.89
C LEU A 212 -6.44 -14.26 11.95
N ASN A 213 -6.62 -14.88 13.12
CA ASN A 213 -7.60 -15.95 13.27
C ASN A 213 -8.97 -15.36 13.61
N PRO A 214 -9.98 -15.47 12.71
CA PRO A 214 -11.31 -14.90 12.94
C PRO A 214 -12.05 -15.51 14.14
N ASN A 215 -11.64 -16.71 14.61
CA ASN A 215 -12.25 -17.39 15.73
C ASN A 215 -11.52 -17.19 17.08
N GLY A 216 -10.44 -16.41 17.11
CA GLY A 216 -9.74 -15.93 18.32
C GLY A 216 -9.08 -16.98 19.21
N ILE A 217 -9.30 -18.28 19.04
CA ILE A 217 -8.88 -19.31 20.03
C ILE A 217 -8.26 -20.57 19.40
N ARG A 218 -8.35 -20.81 18.09
CA ARG A 218 -7.81 -22.03 17.48
C ARG A 218 -6.63 -21.74 16.57
N ASN A 219 -5.44 -22.14 17.02
CA ASN A 219 -4.16 -21.94 16.31
C ASN A 219 -3.97 -22.84 15.06
N SER A 220 -4.93 -23.70 14.71
CA SER A 220 -4.84 -24.53 13.52
C SER A 220 -6.22 -24.76 12.91
N ILE A 221 -6.35 -24.44 11.63
CA ILE A 221 -7.49 -24.86 10.80
C ILE A 221 -7.00 -26.07 10.01
N SER A 222 -7.62 -27.22 10.24
CA SER A 222 -7.40 -28.40 9.41
C SER A 222 -8.03 -28.18 8.04
N VAL A 223 -7.23 -28.25 6.98
CA VAL A 223 -7.69 -28.10 5.58
C VAL A 223 -8.24 -29.42 5.02
N ALA A 224 -8.68 -30.32 5.86
CA ALA A 224 -9.18 -31.65 5.46
C ALA A 224 -10.57 -31.64 4.76
N ALA A 225 -10.93 -30.60 4.01
CA ALA A 225 -12.28 -30.50 3.42
C ALA A 225 -12.34 -30.16 1.92
N PHE A 226 -11.24 -30.30 1.17
CA PHE A 226 -11.29 -30.08 -0.30
C PHE A 226 -10.50 -31.20 -1.01
N ALA A 227 -11.02 -32.42 -0.94
CA ALA A 227 -10.70 -33.49 -1.88
C ALA A 227 -11.98 -33.89 -2.64
#